data_2c312326f479f74cbe1871449008eee1
#
_entry.id   2c312326f479f74cbe1871449008eee1
#
_cell.length_a   1.000
_cell.length_b   1.000
_cell.length_c   1.000
_cell.angle_alpha   90.00
_cell.angle_beta   90.00
_cell.angle_gamma   90.00
#
_symmetry.space_group_name_H-M   'P 1'
#
loop_
_entity.id
_entity.type
_entity.pdbx_description
1 polymer ?
#
loop_
_entity_poly.entity_id
_entity_poly.type
_entity_poly.pdbx_seq_one_letter_code
_entity_poly.pdbx_strand_id
1 'polypeptide(L)'
;MNCSARNLGDAALVAASGRIDLSNADSFKETLSAALATAKSALIIDLSGIDYISSAGLRSLMIVFKAGKAQGKAFAIAGLQPLVLEIFTISRFNLVFPLFDRTRDAVGKLVPDALPEFDAS
;
A
#
# COMPACT_ATOMS: atom_id res chain seq x y z
N MET A 1 -14.04 6.47 -2.32
CA MET A 1 -12.72 5.82 -2.48
C MET A 1 -12.81 4.79 -3.58
N ASN A 2 -11.83 4.78 -4.45
CA ASN A 2 -11.72 3.77 -5.51
C ASN A 2 -10.42 2.99 -5.30
N CYS A 3 -10.48 1.69 -5.49
CA CYS A 3 -9.32 0.81 -5.42
C CYS A 3 -9.21 -0.04 -6.67
N SER A 4 -7.99 -0.27 -7.11
CA SER A 4 -7.69 -1.27 -8.14
C SER A 4 -6.55 -2.15 -7.63
N ALA A 5 -6.58 -3.43 -8.00
CA ALA A 5 -5.56 -4.38 -7.60
C ALA A 5 -5.14 -5.21 -8.80
N ARG A 6 -3.84 -5.47 -8.91
CA ARG A 6 -3.30 -6.35 -9.95
C ARG A 6 -2.05 -7.05 -9.45
N ASN A 7 -1.73 -8.17 -10.07
CA ASN A 7 -0.45 -8.82 -9.81
C ASN A 7 0.62 -8.23 -10.72
N LEU A 8 1.82 -8.10 -10.17
CA LEU A 8 2.97 -7.54 -10.85
C LEU A 8 4.17 -8.42 -10.51
N GLY A 9 4.43 -9.43 -11.35
CA GLY A 9 5.38 -10.47 -11.00
C GLY A 9 4.90 -11.19 -9.73
N ASP A 10 5.77 -11.35 -8.75
CA ASP A 10 5.45 -11.99 -7.47
C ASP A 10 4.81 -11.03 -6.46
N ALA A 11 4.65 -9.77 -6.82
CA ALA A 11 3.97 -8.78 -5.98
C ALA A 11 2.51 -8.59 -6.38
N ALA A 12 1.72 -8.10 -5.43
CA ALA A 12 0.42 -7.50 -5.71
C ALA A 12 0.55 -5.99 -5.55
N LEU A 13 -0.05 -5.23 -6.46
CA LEU A 13 -0.08 -3.78 -6.43
C LEU A 13 -1.52 -3.32 -6.27
N VAL A 14 -1.78 -2.56 -5.19
CA VAL A 14 -3.08 -1.93 -4.95
C VAL A 14 -2.91 -0.43 -5.07
N ALA A 15 -3.72 0.20 -5.91
CA ALA A 15 -3.79 1.65 -6.01
C ALA A 15 -5.15 2.13 -5.49
N ALA A 16 -5.15 3.15 -4.65
CA ALA A 16 -6.36 3.72 -4.08
C ALA A 16 -6.41 5.22 -4.34
N SER A 17 -7.62 5.75 -4.50
CA SER A 17 -7.84 7.18 -4.70
C SER A 17 -9.06 7.66 -3.91
N GLY A 18 -9.07 8.95 -3.57
CA GLY A 18 -10.10 9.57 -2.76
C GLY A 18 -9.63 9.75 -1.33
N ARG A 19 -10.51 9.43 -0.38
CA ARG A 19 -10.17 9.54 1.05
C ARG A 19 -10.47 8.22 1.75
N ILE A 20 -9.68 7.91 2.76
CA ILE A 20 -9.89 6.73 3.60
C ILE A 20 -10.34 7.22 4.96
N ASP A 21 -11.57 6.88 5.34
CA ASP A 21 -12.16 7.29 6.61
C ASP A 21 -12.85 6.10 7.28
N LEU A 22 -13.57 6.36 8.37
CA LEU A 22 -14.23 5.31 9.12
C LEU A 22 -15.24 4.54 8.28
N SER A 23 -15.89 5.21 7.32
CA SER A 23 -16.95 4.59 6.51
C SER A 23 -16.43 3.56 5.52
N ASN A 24 -15.15 3.65 5.11
CA ASN A 24 -14.60 2.76 4.08
C ASN A 24 -13.31 2.03 4.53
N ALA A 25 -12.88 2.21 5.77
CA ALA A 25 -11.65 1.59 6.25
C ALA A 25 -11.69 0.06 6.21
N ASP A 26 -12.85 -0.55 6.53
CA ASP A 26 -13.00 -2.01 6.48
C ASP A 26 -12.95 -2.53 5.05
N SER A 27 -13.61 -1.85 4.12
CA SER A 27 -13.56 -2.19 2.69
C SER A 27 -12.12 -2.09 2.16
N PHE A 28 -11.40 -1.05 2.57
CA PHE A 28 -9.99 -0.87 2.22
C PHE A 28 -9.15 -2.03 2.74
N LYS A 29 -9.33 -2.40 4.01
CA LYS A 29 -8.62 -3.53 4.62
C LYS A 29 -8.90 -4.84 3.88
N GLU A 30 -10.15 -5.09 3.51
CA GLU A 30 -10.53 -6.30 2.77
C GLU A 30 -9.85 -6.35 1.40
N THR A 31 -9.80 -5.23 0.70
CA THR A 31 -9.12 -5.15 -0.59
C THR A 31 -7.63 -5.47 -0.45
N LEU A 32 -6.97 -4.88 0.56
CA LEU A 32 -5.56 -5.13 0.82
C LEU A 32 -5.30 -6.58 1.23
N SER A 33 -6.17 -7.14 2.06
CA SER A 33 -6.03 -8.53 2.52
C SER A 33 -6.19 -9.52 1.38
N ALA A 34 -7.13 -9.27 0.47
CA ALA A 34 -7.32 -10.10 -0.71
C ALA A 34 -6.09 -10.03 -1.64
N ALA A 35 -5.55 -8.84 -1.83
CA ALA A 35 -4.33 -8.66 -2.64
C ALA A 35 -3.13 -9.35 -2.00
N LEU A 36 -2.98 -9.24 -0.68
CA LEU A 36 -1.91 -9.90 0.04
C LEU A 36 -1.98 -11.43 -0.15
N ALA A 37 -3.20 -11.99 -0.13
CA ALA A 37 -3.40 -13.43 -0.32
C ALA A 37 -2.92 -13.91 -1.69
N THR A 38 -3.00 -13.07 -2.73
CA THR A 38 -2.55 -13.43 -4.08
C THR A 38 -1.06 -13.16 -4.28
N ALA A 39 -0.46 -12.29 -3.47
CA ALA A 39 0.95 -11.94 -3.58
C ALA A 39 1.81 -13.10 -3.14
N LYS A 40 2.89 -13.38 -3.89
CA LYS A 40 3.86 -14.41 -3.50
C LYS A 40 4.96 -13.81 -2.61
N SER A 41 5.43 -12.60 -2.91
CA SER A 41 6.59 -12.01 -2.23
C SER A 41 6.33 -10.67 -1.58
N ALA A 42 5.40 -9.86 -2.09
CA ALA A 42 5.25 -8.47 -1.63
C ALA A 42 3.87 -7.90 -1.94
N LEU A 43 3.42 -7.01 -1.06
CA LEU A 43 2.28 -6.14 -1.29
C LEU A 43 2.76 -4.70 -1.40
N ILE A 44 2.47 -4.05 -2.51
CA ILE A 44 2.80 -2.65 -2.76
C ILE A 44 1.50 -1.87 -2.81
N ILE A 45 1.41 -0.79 -2.03
CA ILE A 45 0.21 0.03 -1.94
C ILE A 45 0.54 1.44 -2.43
N ASP A 46 -0.08 1.82 -3.53
CA ASP A 46 0.05 3.15 -4.12
C ASP A 46 -1.07 4.03 -3.58
N LEU A 47 -0.70 4.99 -2.73
CA LEU A 47 -1.61 5.95 -2.13
C LEU A 47 -1.51 7.34 -2.75
N SER A 48 -0.91 7.47 -3.93
CA SER A 48 -0.74 8.78 -4.58
C SER A 48 -2.06 9.47 -4.88
N GLY A 49 -3.13 8.72 -5.04
CA GLY A 49 -4.48 9.26 -5.24
C GLY A 49 -5.27 9.54 -3.96
N ILE A 50 -4.69 9.27 -2.80
CA ILE A 50 -5.36 9.47 -1.50
C ILE A 50 -5.01 10.85 -0.95
N ASP A 51 -6.04 11.65 -0.64
CA ASP A 51 -5.86 13.00 -0.12
C ASP A 51 -6.06 13.11 1.40
N TYR A 52 -6.58 12.05 2.05
CA TYR A 52 -6.77 12.01 3.50
C TYR A 52 -6.87 10.57 3.98
N ILE A 53 -6.32 10.29 5.15
CA ILE A 53 -6.45 8.99 5.82
C ILE A 53 -6.76 9.22 7.30
N SER A 54 -7.77 8.50 7.80
CA SER A 54 -8.17 8.54 9.20
C SER A 54 -7.39 7.52 10.05
N SER A 55 -7.57 7.61 11.38
CA SER A 55 -7.03 6.60 12.30
C SER A 55 -7.50 5.20 11.96
N ALA A 56 -8.76 5.05 11.52
CA ALA A 56 -9.31 3.75 11.11
C ALA A 56 -8.57 3.22 9.87
N GLY A 57 -8.25 4.10 8.92
CA GLY A 57 -7.46 3.72 7.74
C GLY A 57 -6.04 3.31 8.08
N LEU A 58 -5.40 4.03 8.99
CA LEU A 58 -4.07 3.67 9.47
C LEU A 58 -4.07 2.32 10.18
N ARG A 59 -5.12 2.04 10.95
CA ARG A 59 -5.29 0.74 11.60
C ARG A 59 -5.43 -0.38 10.57
N SER A 60 -6.19 -0.16 9.51
CA SER A 60 -6.35 -1.13 8.42
C SER A 60 -5.00 -1.48 7.80
N LEU A 61 -4.17 -0.46 7.53
CA LEU A 61 -2.81 -0.69 7.02
C LEU A 61 -1.96 -1.51 8.00
N MET A 62 -2.06 -1.21 9.29
CA MET A 62 -1.30 -1.92 10.31
C MET A 62 -1.69 -3.39 10.39
N ILE A 63 -2.99 -3.70 10.33
CA ILE A 63 -3.47 -5.08 10.38
C ILE A 63 -2.90 -5.88 9.21
N VAL A 64 -2.95 -5.31 8.01
CA VAL A 64 -2.46 -5.99 6.80
C VAL A 64 -0.93 -6.10 6.82
N PHE A 65 -0.24 -5.06 7.30
CA PHE A 65 1.21 -5.10 7.46
C PHE A 65 1.66 -6.26 8.35
N LYS A 66 1.02 -6.41 9.51
CA LYS A 66 1.32 -7.50 10.44
C LYS A 66 1.03 -8.86 9.82
N ALA A 67 -0.08 -8.99 9.10
CA ALA A 67 -0.42 -10.24 8.41
C ALA A 67 0.61 -10.60 7.35
N GLY A 68 1.06 -9.63 6.57
CA GLY A 68 2.11 -9.84 5.56
C GLY A 68 3.42 -10.27 6.20
N LYS A 69 3.80 -9.63 7.29
CA LYS A 69 5.02 -9.96 8.01
C LYS A 69 4.98 -11.39 8.54
N ALA A 70 3.84 -11.82 9.08
CA ALA A 70 3.66 -13.18 9.55
C ALA A 70 3.76 -14.22 8.42
N GLN A 71 3.45 -13.83 7.20
CA GLN A 71 3.53 -14.69 6.00
C GLN A 71 4.89 -14.59 5.29
N GLY A 72 5.82 -13.81 5.82
CA GLY A 72 7.12 -13.60 5.19
C GLY A 72 7.08 -12.78 3.92
N LYS A 73 6.03 -11.97 3.73
CA LYS A 73 5.86 -11.11 2.56
C LYS A 73 6.31 -9.69 2.87
N ALA A 74 6.96 -9.05 1.91
CA ALA A 74 7.35 -7.66 2.02
C ALA A 74 6.13 -6.74 1.86
N PHE A 75 6.25 -5.51 2.35
CA PHE A 75 5.17 -4.54 2.35
C PHE A 75 5.76 -3.17 2.05
N ALA A 76 5.14 -2.42 1.17
CA ALA A 76 5.58 -1.06 0.86
C ALA A 76 4.39 -0.16 0.60
N ILE A 77 4.52 1.09 1.01
CA ILE A 77 3.56 2.16 0.70
C ILE A 77 4.30 3.21 -0.11
N ALA A 78 3.69 3.69 -1.17
CA ALA A 78 4.33 4.63 -2.08
C ALA A 78 3.44 5.81 -2.43
N GLY A 79 4.06 6.93 -2.74
CA GLY A 79 3.40 8.07 -3.34
C GLY A 79 2.56 8.93 -2.40
N LEU A 80 2.85 8.92 -1.10
CA LEU A 80 2.04 9.69 -0.15
C LEU A 80 2.03 11.17 -0.51
N GLN A 81 0.82 11.75 -0.61
CA GLN A 81 0.67 13.19 -0.74
C GLN A 81 1.15 13.89 0.55
N PRO A 82 1.57 15.17 0.48
CA PRO A 82 2.15 15.85 1.64
C PRO A 82 1.30 15.80 2.91
N LEU A 83 -0.02 16.01 2.79
CA LEU A 83 -0.91 15.95 3.95
C LEU A 83 -0.95 14.55 4.56
N VAL A 84 -1.01 13.52 3.73
CA VAL A 84 -1.07 12.13 4.19
C VAL A 84 0.27 11.73 4.83
N LEU A 85 1.37 12.15 4.24
CA LEU A 85 2.69 11.94 4.84
C LEU A 85 2.78 12.61 6.22
N GLU A 86 2.24 13.82 6.36
CA GLU A 86 2.20 14.52 7.64
C GLU A 86 1.41 13.71 8.68
N ILE A 87 0.25 13.15 8.30
CA ILE A 87 -0.55 12.29 9.18
C ILE A 87 0.27 11.08 9.62
N PHE A 88 0.98 10.43 8.70
CA PHE A 88 1.85 9.30 9.02
C PHE A 88 2.96 9.71 9.99
N THR A 89 3.55 10.87 9.78
CA THR A 89 4.65 11.39 10.61
C THR A 89 4.18 11.71 12.02
N ILE A 90 3.05 12.39 12.16
CA ILE A 90 2.47 12.73 13.46
C ILE A 90 2.10 11.47 14.23
N SER A 91 1.57 10.46 13.54
CA SER A 91 1.19 9.19 14.13
C SER A 91 2.37 8.22 14.30
N ARG A 92 3.57 8.61 13.88
CA ARG A 92 4.81 7.83 13.90
C ARG A 92 4.76 6.57 13.03
N PHE A 93 3.81 6.45 12.15
CA PHE A 93 3.72 5.32 11.22
C PHE A 93 4.76 5.39 10.11
N ASN A 94 5.36 6.56 9.86
CA ASN A 94 6.50 6.68 8.98
C ASN A 94 7.72 5.88 9.49
N LEU A 95 7.75 5.54 10.78
CA LEU A 95 8.82 4.73 11.37
C LEU A 95 8.51 3.22 11.32
N VAL A 96 7.27 2.86 11.01
CA VAL A 96 6.81 1.47 10.99
C VAL A 96 6.75 0.93 9.57
N PHE A 97 6.17 1.70 8.64
CA PHE A 97 5.96 1.25 7.27
C PHE A 97 7.15 1.63 6.38
N PRO A 98 7.61 0.73 5.49
CA PRO A 98 8.50 1.10 4.40
C PRO A 98 7.78 2.05 3.44
N LEU A 99 8.27 3.28 3.32
CA LEU A 99 7.68 4.32 2.48
C LEU A 99 8.60 4.62 1.30
N PHE A 100 8.01 4.80 0.12
CA PHE A 100 8.71 5.17 -1.10
C PHE A 100 8.07 6.42 -1.69
N ASP A 101 8.87 7.27 -2.31
CA ASP A 101 8.37 8.49 -2.94
C ASP A 101 7.47 8.17 -4.13
N ARG A 102 7.81 7.14 -4.90
CA ARG A 102 7.06 6.73 -6.08
C ARG A 102 6.83 5.22 -6.08
N THR A 103 5.71 4.81 -6.66
CA THR A 103 5.39 3.39 -6.80
C THR A 103 6.47 2.66 -7.60
N ARG A 104 7.03 3.28 -8.63
CA ARG A 104 8.12 2.69 -9.40
C ARG A 104 9.33 2.34 -8.54
N ASP A 105 9.64 3.18 -7.56
CA ASP A 105 10.76 2.94 -6.64
C ASP A 105 10.51 1.69 -5.78
N ALA A 106 9.27 1.50 -5.32
CA ALA A 106 8.90 0.32 -4.55
C ALA A 106 8.98 -0.95 -5.41
N VAL A 107 8.50 -0.89 -6.65
CA VAL A 107 8.58 -2.01 -7.61
C VAL A 107 10.04 -2.36 -7.86
N GLY A 108 10.89 -1.37 -8.11
CA GLY A 108 12.30 -1.58 -8.37
C GLY A 108 13.06 -2.17 -7.19
N LYS A 109 12.61 -1.87 -5.97
CA LYS A 109 13.23 -2.41 -4.75
C LYS A 109 12.78 -3.83 -4.44
N LEU A 110 11.49 -4.11 -4.59
CA LEU A 110 10.89 -5.36 -4.10
C LEU A 110 10.74 -6.42 -5.18
N VAL A 111 10.44 -6.02 -6.41
CA VAL A 111 10.25 -6.93 -7.55
C VAL A 111 10.86 -6.33 -8.82
N PRO A 112 12.18 -6.14 -8.85
CA PRO A 112 12.82 -5.43 -9.98
C PRO A 112 12.55 -6.08 -11.33
N ASP A 113 12.36 -7.38 -11.39
CA ASP A 113 12.07 -8.10 -12.63
C ASP A 113 10.70 -7.72 -13.22
N ALA A 114 9.83 -7.12 -12.42
CA ALA A 114 8.51 -6.68 -12.86
C ALA A 114 8.50 -5.21 -13.35
N LEU A 115 9.63 -4.49 -13.29
CA LEU A 115 9.71 -3.11 -13.78
C LEU A 115 9.27 -2.96 -15.24
N PRO A 116 9.69 -3.82 -16.19
CA PRO A 116 9.23 -3.68 -17.58
C PRO A 116 7.70 -3.79 -17.70
N GLU A 117 7.07 -4.70 -16.95
CA GLU A 117 5.62 -4.85 -16.94
C GLU A 117 4.96 -3.62 -16.33
N PHE A 118 5.51 -3.11 -15.24
CA PHE A 118 5.00 -1.89 -14.59
C PHE A 118 5.10 -0.69 -15.53
N ASP A 119 6.25 -0.50 -16.19
CA ASP A 119 6.48 0.64 -17.07
C ASP A 119 5.62 0.57 -18.35
N ALA A 120 5.20 -0.62 -18.75
CA ALA A 120 4.36 -0.83 -19.94
C ALA A 120 2.88 -0.56 -19.68
N SER A 121 2.46 -0.39 -18.45
CA SER A 121 1.04 -0.23 -18.09
C SER A 121 0.58 1.21 -17.93
#